data_90d21e519c8041f1d7ad1c161df1086e
#
_entry.id   90d21e519c8041f1d7ad1c161df1086e
#
_cell.length_a   1.000
_cell.length_b   1.000
_cell.length_c   1.000
_cell.angle_alpha   90.00
_cell.angle_beta   90.00
_cell.angle_gamma   90.00
#
_symmetry.space_group_name_H-M   'P 1'
#
loop_
_entity.id
_entity.type
_entity.pdbx_description
1 polymer ?
#
loop_
_entity_poly.entity_id
_entity_poly.type
_entity_poly.pdbx_seq_one_letter_code
_entity_poly.pdbx_strand_id
1 'polypeptide(L)'
;MLPNSIKKYQNSTDLLINIAENDLYSKLIIQLTKDFGLANYDLKISEKSTPDTLKEALNNAIKNLILTDSNTYKTILYIIDVPEEIIQKIDTSDINNYVEAVVFLILKRVWKKVWFRAKYTN
;
A
#
# COMPACT_ATOMS: atom_id res chain seq x y z
N MET A 1 -13.03 14.14 -6.43
CA MET A 1 -13.68 13.56 -5.25
C MET A 1 -13.18 12.17 -4.98
N LEU A 2 -12.87 11.86 -3.73
CA LEU A 2 -12.46 10.52 -3.37
C LEU A 2 -13.64 9.56 -3.48
N PRO A 3 -13.41 8.30 -3.92
CA PRO A 3 -14.47 7.31 -3.85
C PRO A 3 -14.92 7.16 -2.41
N ASN A 4 -16.21 7.14 -2.18
CA ASN A 4 -16.74 6.99 -0.83
C ASN A 4 -16.22 5.72 -0.16
N SER A 5 -15.97 4.69 -0.95
CA SER A 5 -15.45 3.41 -0.48
C SER A 5 -14.13 3.52 0.28
N ILE A 6 -13.24 4.44 -0.11
CA ILE A 6 -11.95 4.59 0.58
C ILE A 6 -12.14 4.94 2.06
N LYS A 7 -13.15 5.74 2.38
CA LYS A 7 -13.40 6.19 3.75
C LYS A 7 -14.04 5.09 4.62
N LYS A 8 -14.59 4.06 4.01
CA LYS A 8 -15.34 3.01 4.70
C LYS A 8 -14.52 1.79 5.03
N TYR A 9 -13.37 1.63 4.39
CA TYR A 9 -12.56 0.43 4.58
C TYR A 9 -11.86 0.46 5.92
N GLN A 10 -11.91 -0.66 6.62
CA GLN A 10 -11.35 -0.77 7.97
C GLN A 10 -9.95 -1.40 7.98
N ASN A 11 -9.59 -2.14 6.93
CA ASN A 11 -8.31 -2.81 6.86
C ASN A 11 -7.94 -3.12 5.40
N SER A 12 -6.71 -3.60 5.20
CA SER A 12 -6.19 -3.87 3.86
C SER A 12 -6.96 -4.96 3.13
N THR A 13 -7.43 -5.98 3.83
CA THR A 13 -8.20 -7.06 3.22
C THR A 13 -9.50 -6.53 2.63
N ASP A 14 -10.23 -5.75 3.41
CA ASP A 14 -11.49 -5.16 3.00
C ASP A 14 -11.28 -4.24 1.79
N LEU A 15 -10.28 -3.38 1.84
CA LEU A 15 -9.94 -2.48 0.76
C LEU A 15 -9.61 -3.25 -0.52
N LEU A 16 -8.74 -4.26 -0.45
CA LEU A 16 -8.29 -5.01 -1.62
C LEU A 16 -9.39 -5.82 -2.26
N ILE A 17 -10.29 -6.41 -1.47
CA ILE A 17 -11.42 -7.17 -2.02
C ILE A 17 -12.27 -6.26 -2.91
N ASN A 18 -12.51 -5.03 -2.46
CA ASN A 18 -13.32 -4.08 -3.22
C ASN A 18 -12.59 -3.55 -4.46
N ILE A 19 -11.30 -3.26 -4.34
CA ILE A 19 -10.51 -2.75 -5.47
C ILE A 19 -10.31 -3.83 -6.53
N ALA A 20 -10.22 -5.10 -6.14
CA ALA A 20 -9.95 -6.20 -7.07
C ALA A 20 -11.01 -6.33 -8.16
N GLU A 21 -12.23 -5.86 -7.92
CA GLU A 21 -13.30 -5.87 -8.92
C GLU A 21 -13.26 -4.65 -9.83
N ASN A 22 -12.34 -3.71 -9.57
CA ASN A 22 -12.22 -2.48 -10.33
C ASN A 22 -11.19 -2.63 -11.44
N ASP A 23 -11.44 -1.99 -12.59
CA ASP A 23 -10.52 -1.99 -13.74
C ASP A 23 -9.15 -1.43 -13.39
N LEU A 24 -9.06 -0.64 -12.34
CA LEU A 24 -7.81 -0.01 -11.93
C LEU A 24 -6.94 -0.87 -11.01
N TYR A 25 -7.38 -2.10 -10.72
CA TYR A 25 -6.62 -2.99 -9.83
C TYR A 25 -5.20 -3.26 -10.36
N SER A 26 -5.09 -3.56 -11.65
CA SER A 26 -3.76 -3.79 -12.25
C SER A 26 -2.89 -2.52 -12.17
N LYS A 27 -3.50 -1.35 -12.32
CA LYS A 27 -2.77 -0.07 -12.21
C LYS A 27 -2.30 0.18 -10.78
N LEU A 28 -3.06 -0.26 -9.78
CA LEU A 28 -2.64 -0.21 -8.38
C LEU A 28 -1.35 -1.01 -8.20
N ILE A 29 -1.31 -2.23 -8.71
CA ILE A 29 -0.13 -3.10 -8.61
C ILE A 29 1.07 -2.49 -9.33
N ILE A 30 0.87 -1.95 -10.53
CA ILE A 30 1.92 -1.27 -11.28
C ILE A 30 2.48 -0.09 -10.49
N GLN A 31 1.61 0.72 -9.90
CA GLN A 31 2.06 1.88 -9.13
C GLN A 31 2.81 1.46 -7.86
N LEU A 32 2.34 0.43 -7.16
CA LEU A 32 3.05 -0.11 -5.99
C LEU A 32 4.45 -0.59 -6.37
N THR A 33 4.55 -1.36 -7.45
CA THR A 33 5.82 -1.87 -7.94
C THR A 33 6.78 -0.73 -8.28
N LYS A 34 6.27 0.30 -8.93
CA LYS A 34 7.06 1.49 -9.29
C LYS A 34 7.54 2.24 -8.05
N ASP A 35 6.66 2.48 -7.09
CA ASP A 35 7.01 3.25 -5.90
C ASP A 35 8.04 2.51 -5.05
N PHE A 36 7.88 1.19 -4.86
CA PHE A 36 8.87 0.39 -4.15
C PHE A 36 10.19 0.36 -4.92
N GLY A 37 10.13 0.27 -6.26
CA GLY A 37 11.33 0.30 -7.11
C GLY A 37 12.13 1.58 -6.98
N LEU A 38 11.46 2.72 -6.76
CA LEU A 38 12.15 3.99 -6.55
C LEU A 38 12.97 3.99 -5.25
N ALA A 39 12.62 3.12 -4.31
CA ALA A 39 13.41 2.92 -3.08
C ALA A 39 14.37 1.74 -3.21
N ASN A 40 14.60 1.26 -4.44
CA ASN A 40 15.47 0.12 -4.74
C ASN A 40 14.97 -1.20 -4.13
N TYR A 41 13.67 -1.34 -3.98
CA TYR A 41 13.06 -2.57 -3.51
C TYR A 41 12.22 -3.21 -4.63
N ASP A 42 12.59 -4.43 -5.01
CA ASP A 42 11.86 -5.18 -6.04
C ASP A 42 10.72 -5.96 -5.39
N LEU A 43 9.50 -5.51 -5.63
CA LEU A 43 8.32 -6.08 -5.00
C LEU A 43 7.88 -7.43 -5.61
N LYS A 44 8.36 -7.79 -6.78
CA LYS A 44 8.17 -9.11 -7.43
C LYS A 44 6.75 -9.64 -7.39
N ILE A 45 5.78 -8.84 -7.83
CA ILE A 45 4.39 -9.26 -7.94
C ILE A 45 3.89 -9.10 -9.37
N SER A 46 2.93 -9.93 -9.74
CA SER A 46 2.29 -9.87 -11.06
C SER A 46 1.07 -8.96 -11.00
N GLU A 47 0.77 -8.28 -12.10
CA GLU A 47 -0.46 -7.47 -12.23
C GLU A 47 -1.71 -8.32 -12.05
N LYS A 48 -1.59 -9.63 -12.18
CA LYS A 48 -2.72 -10.57 -12.02
C LYS A 48 -2.76 -11.20 -10.64
N SER A 49 -1.93 -10.74 -9.70
CA SER A 49 -1.92 -11.25 -8.34
C SER A 49 -3.29 -11.08 -7.68
N THR A 50 -3.72 -12.10 -6.95
CA THR A 50 -4.96 -12.01 -6.18
C THR A 50 -4.77 -11.03 -5.02
N PRO A 51 -5.88 -10.50 -4.45
CA PRO A 51 -5.78 -9.65 -3.26
C PRO A 51 -5.01 -10.30 -2.12
N ASP A 52 -5.20 -11.59 -1.87
CA ASP A 52 -4.48 -12.30 -0.81
C ASP A 52 -2.98 -12.35 -1.09
N THR A 53 -2.60 -12.66 -2.33
CA THR A 53 -1.20 -12.71 -2.72
C THR A 53 -0.55 -11.34 -2.62
N LEU A 54 -1.24 -10.31 -3.08
CA LEU A 54 -0.75 -8.94 -3.01
C LEU A 54 -0.57 -8.50 -1.55
N LYS A 55 -1.55 -8.75 -0.71
CA LYS A 55 -1.49 -8.39 0.70
C LYS A 55 -0.32 -9.10 1.39
N GLU A 56 -0.16 -10.39 1.14
CA GLU A 56 0.93 -11.16 1.71
C GLU A 56 2.29 -10.61 1.28
N ALA A 57 2.44 -10.30 0.01
CA ALA A 57 3.69 -9.72 -0.51
C ALA A 57 4.02 -8.39 0.16
N LEU A 58 3.02 -7.51 0.33
CA LEU A 58 3.21 -6.22 0.97
C LEU A 58 3.54 -6.38 2.46
N ASN A 59 2.82 -7.24 3.16
CA ASN A 59 3.08 -7.48 4.58
C ASN A 59 4.50 -8.02 4.80
N ASN A 60 4.91 -8.98 3.98
CA ASN A 60 6.25 -9.57 4.08
C ASN A 60 7.34 -8.54 3.76
N ALA A 61 7.13 -7.74 2.72
CA ALA A 61 8.09 -6.71 2.33
C ALA A 61 8.28 -5.66 3.43
N ILE A 62 7.18 -5.13 3.95
CA ILE A 62 7.22 -4.08 4.97
C ILE A 62 7.81 -4.63 6.27
N LYS A 63 7.36 -5.83 6.71
CA LYS A 63 7.90 -6.44 7.93
C LYS A 63 9.41 -6.67 7.82
N ASN A 64 9.85 -7.23 6.70
CA ASN A 64 11.27 -7.49 6.48
C ASN A 64 12.07 -6.19 6.52
N LEU A 65 11.59 -5.14 5.87
CA LEU A 65 12.29 -3.86 5.85
C LEU A 65 12.36 -3.21 7.22
N ILE A 66 11.28 -3.27 7.99
CA ILE A 66 11.29 -2.74 9.37
C ILE A 66 12.37 -3.42 10.19
N LEU A 67 12.53 -4.74 10.03
CA LEU A 67 13.46 -5.53 10.83
C LEU A 67 14.90 -5.46 10.34
N THR A 68 15.12 -5.26 9.03
CA THR A 68 16.47 -5.39 8.44
C THR A 68 16.99 -4.13 7.75
N ASP A 69 16.11 -3.22 7.34
CA ASP A 69 16.52 -2.03 6.58
C ASP A 69 15.53 -0.90 6.78
N SER A 70 15.57 -0.29 7.96
CA SER A 70 14.63 0.76 8.32
C SER A 70 14.75 2.00 7.43
N ASN A 71 15.92 2.26 6.86
CA ASN A 71 16.08 3.40 5.96
C ASN A 71 15.28 3.23 4.68
N THR A 72 15.32 2.04 4.08
CA THR A 72 14.51 1.75 2.89
C THR A 72 13.01 1.82 3.23
N TYR A 73 12.62 1.31 4.39
CA TYR A 73 11.24 1.42 4.87
C TYR A 73 10.78 2.88 4.91
N LYS A 74 11.57 3.75 5.53
CA LYS A 74 11.26 5.18 5.62
C LYS A 74 11.20 5.83 4.25
N THR A 75 12.10 5.44 3.35
CA THR A 75 12.13 5.96 1.99
C THR A 75 10.84 5.60 1.23
N ILE A 76 10.36 4.37 1.38
CA ILE A 76 9.09 3.95 0.76
C ILE A 76 7.94 4.81 1.26
N LEU A 77 7.85 5.03 2.57
CA LEU A 77 6.78 5.87 3.13
C LEU A 77 6.85 7.30 2.60
N TYR A 78 8.05 7.82 2.44
CA TYR A 78 8.26 9.15 1.88
C TYR A 78 7.83 9.23 0.41
N ILE A 79 8.23 8.26 -0.40
CA ILE A 79 7.88 8.20 -1.83
C ILE A 79 6.36 8.10 -2.03
N ILE A 80 5.71 7.25 -1.23
CA ILE A 80 4.26 7.04 -1.31
C ILE A 80 3.50 8.22 -0.70
N ASP A 81 4.17 9.00 0.14
CA ASP A 81 3.61 10.16 0.83
C ASP A 81 2.62 9.74 1.93
N VAL A 82 3.08 8.83 2.78
CA VAL A 82 2.36 8.49 4.01
C VAL A 82 2.90 9.38 5.13
N PRO A 83 2.09 10.24 5.73
CA PRO A 83 2.58 11.17 6.75
C PRO A 83 3.16 10.47 7.97
N GLU A 84 4.31 10.94 8.43
CA GLU A 84 4.99 10.37 9.59
C GLU A 84 4.13 10.47 10.86
N GLU A 85 3.38 11.55 11.00
CA GLU A 85 2.51 11.74 12.17
C GLU A 85 1.48 10.61 12.32
N ILE A 86 0.97 10.11 11.20
CA ILE A 86 -0.01 9.02 11.22
C ILE A 86 0.68 7.72 11.62
N ILE A 87 1.86 7.48 11.09
CA ILE A 87 2.65 6.28 11.42
C ILE A 87 2.99 6.25 12.90
N GLN A 88 3.37 7.38 13.48
CA GLN A 88 3.74 7.47 14.89
C GLN A 88 2.58 7.16 15.85
N LYS A 89 1.35 7.27 15.40
CA LYS A 89 0.16 6.97 16.21
C LYS A 89 -0.22 5.51 16.21
N ILE A 90 0.43 4.68 15.38
CA ILE A 90 0.10 3.26 15.31
C ILE A 90 0.68 2.54 16.53
N ASP A 91 -0.12 1.66 17.14
CA ASP A 91 0.33 0.83 18.26
C ASP A 91 1.47 -0.10 17.81
N THR A 92 2.57 -0.06 18.54
CA THR A 92 3.78 -0.83 18.23
C THR A 92 3.94 -2.09 19.07
N SER A 93 2.94 -2.44 19.88
CA SER A 93 3.04 -3.59 20.81
C SER A 93 3.11 -4.94 20.10
N ASP A 94 2.58 -5.01 18.87
CA ASP A 94 2.60 -6.26 18.07
C ASP A 94 3.02 -5.89 16.65
N ILE A 95 4.14 -6.49 16.19
CA ILE A 95 4.70 -6.13 14.88
C ILE A 95 3.75 -6.49 13.74
N ASN A 96 3.03 -7.60 13.84
CA ASN A 96 2.13 -7.99 12.76
C ASN A 96 0.95 -7.03 12.63
N ASN A 97 0.41 -6.55 13.74
CA ASN A 97 -0.64 -5.55 13.73
C ASN A 97 -0.12 -4.21 13.23
N TYR A 98 1.10 -3.84 13.61
CA TYR A 98 1.74 -2.62 13.12
C TYR A 98 1.92 -2.66 11.59
N VAL A 99 2.45 -3.77 11.07
CA VAL A 99 2.65 -3.96 9.63
C VAL A 99 1.32 -3.88 8.89
N GLU A 100 0.29 -4.54 9.41
CA GLU A 100 -1.05 -4.52 8.81
C GLU A 100 -1.56 -3.08 8.68
N ALA A 101 -1.40 -2.29 9.73
CA ALA A 101 -1.84 -0.89 9.73
C ALA A 101 -1.05 -0.06 8.72
N VAL A 102 0.27 -0.25 8.64
CA VAL A 102 1.12 0.46 7.69
C VAL A 102 0.75 0.09 6.25
N VAL A 103 0.56 -1.19 5.96
CA VAL A 103 0.19 -1.66 4.63
C VAL A 103 -1.17 -1.07 4.22
N PHE A 104 -2.11 -0.99 5.15
CA PHE A 104 -3.39 -0.36 4.88
C PHE A 104 -3.23 1.11 4.46
N LEU A 105 -2.40 1.87 5.18
CA LEU A 105 -2.13 3.27 4.84
C LEU A 105 -1.46 3.41 3.48
N ILE A 106 -0.51 2.53 3.17
CA ILE A 106 0.16 2.49 1.86
C ILE A 106 -0.87 2.25 0.76
N LEU A 107 -1.71 1.24 0.90
CA LEU A 107 -2.72 0.89 -0.09
C LEU A 107 -3.72 2.02 -0.30
N LYS A 108 -4.19 2.64 0.78
CA LYS A 108 -5.12 3.76 0.68
C LYS A 108 -4.50 4.91 -0.11
N ARG A 109 -3.26 5.24 0.19
CA ARG A 109 -2.59 6.37 -0.46
C ARG A 109 -2.33 6.10 -1.95
N VAL A 110 -1.84 4.90 -2.27
CA VAL A 110 -1.56 4.53 -3.65
C VAL A 110 -2.86 4.40 -4.45
N TRP A 111 -3.89 3.81 -3.85
CA TRP A 111 -5.20 3.70 -4.50
C TRP A 111 -5.77 5.08 -4.83
N LYS A 112 -5.67 6.01 -3.89
CA LYS A 112 -6.11 7.40 -4.10
C LYS A 112 -5.38 8.02 -5.28
N LYS A 113 -4.07 7.84 -5.36
CA LYS A 113 -3.24 8.36 -6.46
C LYS A 113 -3.67 7.79 -7.80
N VAL A 114 -3.86 6.47 -7.87
CA VAL A 114 -4.26 5.78 -9.11
C VAL A 114 -5.66 6.23 -9.54
N TRP A 115 -6.59 6.30 -8.60
CA TRP A 115 -7.96 6.70 -8.89
C TRP A 115 -8.04 8.12 -9.43
N PHE A 116 -7.35 9.06 -8.78
CA PHE A 116 -7.36 10.46 -9.23
C PHE A 116 -6.71 10.60 -10.60
N ARG A 117 -5.61 9.90 -10.85
CA ARG A 117 -4.96 9.95 -12.16
C ARG A 117 -5.90 9.46 -13.26
N ALA A 118 -6.58 8.35 -13.04
CA ALA A 118 -7.51 7.80 -14.01
C ALA A 118 -8.70 8.73 -14.24
N LYS A 119 -9.14 9.43 -13.20
CA LYS A 119 -10.33 10.29 -13.27
C LYS A 119 -10.03 11.63 -13.95
N TYR A 120 -8.82 12.18 -13.78
CA TYR A 120 -8.54 13.56 -14.15
C TYR A 120 -7.52 13.74 -15.27
N THR A 121 -6.97 12.69 -15.84
CA THR A 121 -5.93 12.80 -16.87
C THR A 121 -6.38 12.36 -18.27
N ASN A 122 -7.63 12.25 -18.50
CA ASN A 122 -8.13 11.93 -19.84
C ASN A 122 -8.06 13.13 -20.75
#